data_87200f8aa955742cd54db97231c3b2e3
#
_entry.id   87200f8aa955742cd54db97231c3b2e3
#
_cell.length_a   1.000
_cell.length_b   1.000
_cell.length_c   1.000
_cell.angle_alpha   90.00
_cell.angle_beta   90.00
_cell.angle_gamma   90.00
#
_symmetry.space_group_name_H-M   'P 1'
#
loop_
_entity.id
_entity.type
_entity.pdbx_description
1 polymer ?
#
loop_
_entity_poly.entity_id
_entity_poly.type
_entity_poly.pdbx_seq_one_letter_code
_entity_poly.pdbx_strand_id
1 'polypeptide(L)'
;MDIVSVFQKFKIQKQAIKHLEKVRWNKKPVCPYCGSVGATKVKDSDRYHHCGACNKQFSVTVNTIFHDTRLPLQKWLLAIAIITNAKKGISSRELARQLDVNKDTAWRMQMKIRQAMQDKEQATLFTGIVECDECYIGGKKKKGDKKKDDNDDFTNKRGRGTDKQGVIGAVERESGKVIAQKQDKFTFEELKAFLMQNTDFEKATLYTDDFTGYKPFKKIVSHAVINHGKREYAKNGIHTNTIEGFWGIFKRAIVGSYHKLSVKHLDAYIQECCFKYNNRGLDMFSMIIVNGIKNC
;
A
#
# COMPACT_ATOMS: atom_id res chain seq x y z
N MET A 1 3.51 -8.60 15.07
CA MET A 1 2.69 -9.35 16.07
C MET A 1 1.74 -10.29 15.33
N ASP A 2 1.63 -11.56 15.74
CA ASP A 2 0.72 -12.56 15.15
C ASP A 2 -0.73 -12.40 15.64
N ILE A 3 -1.68 -13.07 14.99
CA ILE A 3 -3.12 -12.95 15.25
C ILE A 3 -3.47 -13.46 16.68
N VAL A 4 -2.86 -14.56 17.12
CA VAL A 4 -3.13 -15.15 18.43
C VAL A 4 -2.66 -14.21 19.55
N SER A 5 -1.45 -13.67 19.43
CA SER A 5 -0.89 -12.68 20.36
C SER A 5 -1.78 -11.44 20.46
N VAL A 6 -2.31 -10.94 19.32
CA VAL A 6 -3.23 -9.79 19.32
C VAL A 6 -4.53 -10.12 20.03
N PHE A 7 -5.12 -11.29 19.77
CA PHE A 7 -6.34 -11.73 20.42
C PHE A 7 -6.17 -11.87 21.93
N GLN A 8 -5.07 -12.48 22.36
CA GLN A 8 -4.76 -12.66 23.79
C GLN A 8 -4.51 -11.33 24.51
N LYS A 9 -3.83 -10.38 23.85
CA LYS A 9 -3.47 -9.07 24.43
C LYS A 9 -4.65 -8.12 24.54
N PHE A 10 -5.62 -8.18 23.63
CA PHE A 10 -6.73 -7.24 23.54
C PHE A 10 -8.09 -7.91 23.72
N LYS A 11 -8.26 -8.62 24.82
CA LYS A 11 -9.49 -9.37 25.15
C LYS A 11 -10.69 -8.45 25.36
N ILE A 12 -10.47 -7.24 25.89
CA ILE A 12 -11.53 -6.27 26.21
C ILE A 12 -11.22 -4.89 25.61
N GLN A 13 -12.25 -4.12 25.33
CA GLN A 13 -12.19 -2.77 24.75
C GLN A 13 -11.22 -1.84 25.48
N LYS A 14 -11.21 -1.90 26.82
CA LYS A 14 -10.35 -1.08 27.67
C LYS A 14 -8.85 -1.30 27.39
N GLN A 15 -8.42 -2.54 27.10
CA GLN A 15 -7.03 -2.86 26.76
C GLN A 15 -6.64 -2.25 25.41
N ALA A 16 -7.53 -2.32 24.42
CA ALA A 16 -7.32 -1.72 23.11
C ALA A 16 -7.21 -0.18 23.22
N ILE A 17 -8.11 0.47 23.98
CA ILE A 17 -8.06 1.91 24.23
C ILE A 17 -6.73 2.30 24.89
N LYS A 18 -6.35 1.65 26.00
CA LYS A 18 -5.09 1.93 26.70
C LYS A 18 -3.86 1.78 25.78
N HIS A 19 -3.88 0.78 24.90
CA HIS A 19 -2.79 0.59 23.94
C HIS A 19 -2.69 1.76 22.95
N LEU A 20 -3.79 2.18 22.36
CA LEU A 20 -3.82 3.31 21.44
C LEU A 20 -3.46 4.62 22.15
N GLU A 21 -3.94 4.84 23.39
CA GLU A 21 -3.57 5.99 24.22
C GLU A 21 -2.05 6.04 24.49
N LYS A 22 -1.46 4.87 24.81
CA LYS A 22 -0.01 4.78 25.00
C LYS A 22 0.77 5.11 23.73
N VAL A 23 0.33 4.60 22.58
CA VAL A 23 0.98 4.88 21.28
C VAL A 23 0.82 6.35 20.89
N ARG A 24 -0.36 6.94 21.10
CA ARG A 24 -0.68 8.29 20.65
C ARG A 24 -0.07 9.36 21.54
N TRP A 25 -0.13 9.19 22.86
CA TRP A 25 0.11 10.26 23.82
C TRP A 25 1.18 9.96 24.87
N ASN A 26 1.61 8.74 25.01
CA ASN A 26 2.62 8.31 25.99
C ASN A 26 2.42 8.95 27.39
N LYS A 27 1.19 8.86 27.97
CA LYS A 27 0.76 9.37 29.28
C LYS A 27 0.27 10.83 29.32
N LYS A 28 0.51 11.68 28.32
CA LYS A 28 0.06 13.08 28.32
C LYS A 28 -0.94 13.30 27.19
N PRO A 29 -2.25 13.13 27.41
CA PRO A 29 -3.26 13.32 26.37
C PRO A 29 -3.21 14.73 25.78
N VAL A 30 -3.17 14.81 24.44
CA VAL A 30 -3.19 16.05 23.68
C VAL A 30 -4.55 16.21 23.03
N CYS A 31 -5.17 17.36 23.18
CA CYS A 31 -6.46 17.67 22.58
C CYS A 31 -6.34 17.74 21.05
N PRO A 32 -7.10 16.95 20.29
CA PRO A 32 -7.03 16.97 18.81
C PRO A 32 -7.68 18.23 18.19
N TYR A 33 -8.35 19.05 18.98
CA TYR A 33 -9.03 20.25 18.50
C TYR A 33 -8.22 21.54 18.70
N CYS A 34 -7.49 21.67 19.82
CA CYS A 34 -6.75 22.89 20.14
C CYS A 34 -5.27 22.66 20.45
N GLY A 35 -4.78 21.41 20.44
CA GLY A 35 -3.38 21.09 20.72
C GLY A 35 -2.96 21.17 22.20
N SER A 36 -3.86 21.57 23.11
CA SER A 36 -3.54 21.67 24.54
C SER A 36 -3.16 20.32 25.14
N VAL A 37 -2.13 20.31 25.98
CA VAL A 37 -1.60 19.11 26.64
C VAL A 37 -2.24 18.94 28.01
N GLY A 38 -2.43 17.69 28.47
CA GLY A 38 -2.87 17.40 29.82
C GLY A 38 -4.39 17.35 29.98
N ALA A 39 -5.13 17.00 28.92
CA ALA A 39 -6.56 16.70 29.05
C ALA A 39 -6.81 15.60 30.08
N THR A 40 -7.86 15.75 30.88
CA THR A 40 -8.22 14.81 31.94
C THR A 40 -9.20 13.76 31.46
N LYS A 41 -9.14 12.57 32.06
CA LYS A 41 -10.10 11.51 31.75
C LYS A 41 -11.48 11.86 32.32
N VAL A 42 -12.52 11.67 31.51
CA VAL A 42 -13.91 11.90 31.96
C VAL A 42 -14.27 10.86 33.01
N LYS A 43 -14.88 11.29 34.12
CA LYS A 43 -15.34 10.42 35.19
C LYS A 43 -16.30 9.37 34.61
N ASP A 44 -16.16 8.12 35.05
CA ASP A 44 -16.97 6.97 34.64
C ASP A 44 -16.89 6.61 33.13
N SER A 45 -15.87 7.13 32.43
CA SER A 45 -15.63 6.79 31.02
C SER A 45 -14.20 6.28 30.78
N ASP A 46 -14.10 5.06 30.29
CA ASP A 46 -12.82 4.52 29.81
C ASP A 46 -12.41 5.10 28.43
N ARG A 47 -13.32 5.80 27.74
CA ARG A 47 -13.16 6.19 26.33
C ARG A 47 -12.79 7.68 26.15
N TYR A 48 -13.37 8.57 26.98
CA TYR A 48 -13.32 10.01 26.72
C TYR A 48 -12.38 10.75 27.63
N HIS A 49 -11.77 11.81 27.06
CA HIS A 49 -10.98 12.83 27.75
C HIS A 49 -11.67 14.17 27.59
N HIS A 50 -11.54 15.05 28.59
CA HIS A 50 -12.04 16.41 28.58
C HIS A 50 -10.86 17.37 28.51
N CYS A 51 -10.93 18.33 27.60
CA CYS A 51 -9.94 19.41 27.46
C CYS A 51 -10.41 20.64 28.22
N GLY A 52 -9.70 21.02 29.27
CA GLY A 52 -10.01 22.24 30.03
C GLY A 52 -9.81 23.54 29.24
N ALA A 53 -8.95 23.55 28.23
CA ALA A 53 -8.66 24.76 27.43
C ALA A 53 -9.77 25.09 26.40
N CYS A 54 -10.36 24.11 25.73
CA CYS A 54 -11.40 24.34 24.73
C CYS A 54 -12.78 23.74 25.10
N ASN A 55 -12.90 23.18 26.28
CA ASN A 55 -14.10 22.57 26.85
C ASN A 55 -14.75 21.45 26.00
N LYS A 56 -13.94 20.78 25.15
CA LYS A 56 -14.41 19.68 24.28
C LYS A 56 -14.03 18.34 24.85
N GLN A 57 -14.91 17.35 24.65
CA GLN A 57 -14.60 15.96 24.90
C GLN A 57 -14.10 15.27 23.63
N PHE A 58 -13.19 14.33 23.78
CA PHE A 58 -12.62 13.56 22.68
C PHE A 58 -12.18 12.17 23.13
N SER A 59 -12.07 11.27 22.18
CA SER A 59 -11.51 9.93 22.39
C SER A 59 -10.16 9.80 21.66
N VAL A 60 -9.44 8.72 21.97
CA VAL A 60 -8.18 8.39 21.30
C VAL A 60 -8.34 8.15 19.79
N THR A 61 -9.56 7.90 19.32
CA THR A 61 -9.85 7.61 17.91
C THR A 61 -10.06 8.86 17.04
N VAL A 62 -10.28 10.05 17.65
CA VAL A 62 -10.51 11.29 16.90
C VAL A 62 -9.31 11.62 16.02
N ASN A 63 -9.55 11.97 14.74
CA ASN A 63 -8.51 12.23 13.74
C ASN A 63 -7.49 11.09 13.61
N THR A 64 -7.99 9.85 13.53
CA THR A 64 -7.19 8.65 13.24
C THR A 64 -7.93 7.77 12.23
N ILE A 65 -7.32 6.70 11.74
CA ILE A 65 -8.03 5.72 10.90
C ILE A 65 -9.24 5.08 11.61
N PHE A 66 -9.32 5.20 12.93
CA PHE A 66 -10.43 4.72 13.77
C PHE A 66 -11.50 5.78 14.03
N HIS A 67 -11.39 6.98 13.40
CA HIS A 67 -12.34 8.07 13.60
C HIS A 67 -13.78 7.60 13.31
N ASP A 68 -14.73 8.04 14.16
CA ASP A 68 -16.17 7.72 14.08
C ASP A 68 -16.50 6.23 14.01
N THR A 69 -15.63 5.36 14.52
CA THR A 69 -15.93 3.95 14.56
C THR A 69 -16.98 3.61 15.63
N ARG A 70 -18.00 2.85 15.24
CA ARG A 70 -18.95 2.19 16.16
C ARG A 70 -18.49 0.76 16.51
N LEU A 71 -17.51 0.24 15.78
CA LEU A 71 -16.97 -1.09 16.04
C LEU A 71 -16.06 -1.09 17.28
N PRO A 72 -16.04 -2.19 18.04
CA PRO A 72 -15.02 -2.40 19.07
C PRO A 72 -13.60 -2.32 18.48
N LEU A 73 -12.70 -1.63 19.20
CA LEU A 73 -11.30 -1.47 18.75
C LEU A 73 -10.56 -2.81 18.66
N GLN A 74 -11.00 -3.84 19.43
CA GLN A 74 -10.47 -5.18 19.29
C GLN A 74 -10.63 -5.72 17.86
N LYS A 75 -11.82 -5.52 17.23
CA LYS A 75 -12.07 -5.93 15.84
C LYS A 75 -11.13 -5.20 14.88
N TRP A 76 -10.81 -3.93 15.14
CA TRP A 76 -9.84 -3.17 14.35
C TRP A 76 -8.42 -3.72 14.49
N LEU A 77 -7.98 -4.00 15.71
CA LEU A 77 -6.64 -4.56 15.95
C LEU A 77 -6.51 -5.96 15.34
N LEU A 78 -7.55 -6.80 15.45
CA LEU A 78 -7.60 -8.09 14.77
C LEU A 78 -7.56 -7.93 13.24
N ALA A 79 -8.31 -6.95 12.68
CA ALA A 79 -8.25 -6.68 11.24
C ALA A 79 -6.83 -6.34 10.78
N ILE A 80 -6.12 -5.48 11.53
CA ILE A 80 -4.74 -5.12 11.23
C ILE A 80 -3.85 -6.37 11.28
N ALA A 81 -3.97 -7.20 12.32
CA ALA A 81 -3.20 -8.43 12.43
C ALA A 81 -3.47 -9.41 11.27
N ILE A 82 -4.74 -9.64 10.93
CA ILE A 82 -5.13 -10.53 9.83
C ILE A 82 -4.56 -10.01 8.50
N ILE A 83 -4.72 -8.71 8.21
CA ILE A 83 -4.27 -8.10 6.96
C ILE A 83 -2.73 -8.14 6.84
N THR A 84 -2.00 -7.86 7.93
CA THR A 84 -0.52 -7.87 7.90
C THR A 84 0.06 -9.27 7.76
N ASN A 85 -0.59 -10.28 8.33
CA ASN A 85 -0.15 -11.68 8.21
C ASN A 85 -0.57 -12.32 6.86
N ALA A 86 -1.53 -11.75 6.13
CA ALA A 86 -1.94 -12.23 4.82
C ALA A 86 -0.99 -11.72 3.72
N LYS A 87 0.06 -12.47 3.39
CA LYS A 87 1.09 -12.08 2.40
C LYS A 87 0.52 -11.60 1.06
N LYS A 88 -0.52 -12.25 0.55
CA LYS A 88 -1.18 -11.93 -0.73
C LYS A 88 -2.46 -11.10 -0.55
N GLY A 89 -2.66 -10.53 0.65
CA GLY A 89 -3.89 -9.82 0.98
C GLY A 89 -5.06 -10.75 1.30
N ILE A 90 -6.17 -10.16 1.68
CA ILE A 90 -7.40 -10.86 2.05
C ILE A 90 -8.61 -10.14 1.45
N SER A 91 -9.59 -10.89 0.96
CA SER A 91 -10.82 -10.30 0.42
C SER A 91 -11.69 -9.69 1.54
N SER A 92 -12.49 -8.67 1.20
CA SER A 92 -13.42 -8.06 2.17
C SER A 92 -14.46 -9.06 2.69
N ARG A 93 -14.86 -10.04 1.86
CA ARG A 93 -15.79 -11.10 2.28
C ARG A 93 -15.16 -12.05 3.29
N GLU A 94 -13.90 -12.38 3.09
CA GLU A 94 -13.16 -13.25 4.02
C GLU A 94 -12.90 -12.54 5.35
N LEU A 95 -12.44 -11.29 5.30
CA LEU A 95 -12.25 -10.49 6.50
C LEU A 95 -13.58 -10.29 7.27
N ALA A 96 -14.69 -10.09 6.56
CA ALA A 96 -16.02 -9.95 7.14
C ALA A 96 -16.44 -11.20 7.95
N ARG A 97 -16.19 -12.40 7.39
CA ARG A 97 -16.47 -13.68 8.08
C ARG A 97 -15.61 -13.84 9.33
N GLN A 98 -14.31 -13.54 9.23
CA GLN A 98 -13.38 -13.71 10.36
C GLN A 98 -13.65 -12.74 11.51
N LEU A 99 -14.19 -11.55 11.22
CA LEU A 99 -14.47 -10.53 12.23
C LEU A 99 -15.94 -10.46 12.65
N ASP A 100 -16.79 -11.26 12.03
CA ASP A 100 -18.25 -11.18 12.22
C ASP A 100 -18.76 -9.74 12.04
N VAL A 101 -18.57 -9.20 10.83
CA VAL A 101 -19.05 -7.89 10.38
C VAL A 101 -19.59 -8.00 8.96
N ASN A 102 -20.38 -7.03 8.51
CA ASN A 102 -20.82 -7.04 7.12
C ASN A 102 -19.64 -6.71 6.14
N LYS A 103 -19.83 -7.12 4.88
CA LYS A 103 -18.82 -6.96 3.81
C LYS A 103 -18.38 -5.49 3.62
N ASP A 104 -19.32 -4.55 3.68
CA ASP A 104 -19.05 -3.14 3.42
C ASP A 104 -18.27 -2.50 4.58
N THR A 105 -18.56 -2.93 5.80
CA THR A 105 -17.79 -2.58 7.00
C THR A 105 -16.35 -3.10 6.90
N ALA A 106 -16.17 -4.37 6.54
CA ALA A 106 -14.84 -4.95 6.36
C ALA A 106 -14.05 -4.23 5.24
N TRP A 107 -14.71 -3.89 4.14
CA TRP A 107 -14.10 -3.12 3.05
C TRP A 107 -13.66 -1.73 3.50
N ARG A 108 -14.51 -1.00 4.25
CA ARG A 108 -14.15 0.31 4.82
C ARG A 108 -12.96 0.21 5.77
N MET A 109 -12.93 -0.81 6.64
CA MET A 109 -11.79 -1.08 7.52
C MET A 109 -10.52 -1.30 6.72
N GLN A 110 -10.56 -2.15 5.69
CA GLN A 110 -9.42 -2.39 4.81
C GLN A 110 -8.92 -1.10 4.13
N MET A 111 -9.82 -0.25 3.62
CA MET A 111 -9.42 1.00 2.98
C MET A 111 -8.75 1.97 3.95
N LYS A 112 -9.25 2.09 5.18
CA LYS A 112 -8.63 2.87 6.26
C LYS A 112 -7.26 2.32 6.67
N ILE A 113 -7.12 0.99 6.74
CA ILE A 113 -5.85 0.34 7.06
C ILE A 113 -4.84 0.56 5.91
N ARG A 114 -5.26 0.48 4.63
CA ARG A 114 -4.42 0.82 3.48
C ARG A 114 -3.97 2.27 3.48
N GLN A 115 -4.80 3.19 3.97
CA GLN A 115 -4.41 4.59 4.15
C GLN A 115 -3.23 4.72 5.12
N ALA A 116 -3.19 3.91 6.20
CA ALA A 116 -2.06 3.87 7.13
C ALA A 116 -0.82 3.11 6.59
N MET A 117 -0.96 2.39 5.49
CA MET A 117 0.15 1.73 4.79
C MET A 117 0.81 2.63 3.74
N GLN A 118 0.22 3.79 3.43
CA GLN A 118 0.84 4.75 2.52
C GLN A 118 2.06 5.36 3.20
N ASP A 119 3.22 5.17 2.58
CA ASP A 119 4.44 5.87 2.99
C ASP A 119 4.35 7.30 2.47
N LYS A 120 4.08 8.24 3.38
CA LYS A 120 4.02 9.67 3.04
C LYS A 120 5.40 10.33 3.13
N GLU A 121 6.33 9.67 3.80
CA GLU A 121 7.70 10.11 3.99
C GLU A 121 8.63 9.15 3.23
N GLN A 122 8.71 9.29 1.91
CA GLN A 122 9.77 8.64 1.15
C GLN A 122 11.08 9.35 1.46
N ALA A 123 11.73 8.92 2.54
CA ALA A 123 12.85 9.63 3.13
C ALA A 123 14.15 9.53 2.31
N THR A 124 14.29 8.57 1.40
CA THR A 124 15.53 8.32 0.67
C THR A 124 15.26 7.91 -0.77
N LEU A 125 15.95 8.60 -1.70
CA LEU A 125 16.00 8.20 -3.10
C LEU A 125 16.75 6.87 -3.23
N PHE A 126 16.35 6.04 -4.18
CA PHE A 126 17.05 4.82 -4.53
C PHE A 126 18.44 5.14 -5.11
N THR A 127 19.41 4.36 -4.70
CA THR A 127 20.80 4.44 -5.16
C THR A 127 21.27 3.06 -5.67
N GLY A 128 22.52 2.93 -6.09
CA GLY A 128 23.06 1.64 -6.55
C GLY A 128 22.26 1.06 -7.73
N ILE A 129 21.96 -0.23 -7.73
CA ILE A 129 21.25 -0.88 -8.84
C ILE A 129 19.75 -0.76 -8.63
N VAL A 130 19.07 -0.07 -9.57
CA VAL A 130 17.63 0.15 -9.58
C VAL A 130 17.02 -0.55 -10.79
N GLU A 131 16.21 -1.57 -10.55
CA GLU A 131 15.41 -2.24 -11.58
C GLU A 131 14.09 -1.50 -11.77
N CYS A 132 13.73 -1.18 -13.01
CA CYS A 132 12.45 -0.54 -13.34
C CYS A 132 11.72 -1.36 -14.43
N ASP A 133 10.43 -1.55 -14.23
CA ASP A 133 9.57 -2.30 -15.15
C ASP A 133 8.11 -1.85 -15.01
N GLU A 134 7.29 -2.19 -16.00
CA GLU A 134 5.86 -1.94 -15.98
C GLU A 134 5.04 -3.22 -15.98
N CYS A 135 3.88 -3.18 -15.36
CA CYS A 135 2.90 -4.23 -15.46
C CYS A 135 1.49 -3.71 -15.78
N TYR A 136 0.65 -4.57 -16.33
CA TYR A 136 -0.70 -4.23 -16.73
C TYR A 136 -1.72 -5.02 -15.93
N ILE A 137 -2.66 -4.29 -15.31
CA ILE A 137 -3.69 -4.82 -14.42
C ILE A 137 -5.06 -4.65 -15.03
N GLY A 138 -5.82 -5.71 -15.12
CA GLY A 138 -7.18 -5.73 -15.64
C GLY A 138 -7.56 -7.09 -16.22
N GLY A 139 -8.86 -7.35 -16.30
CA GLY A 139 -9.41 -8.56 -16.92
C GLY A 139 -9.36 -8.51 -18.45
N LYS A 140 -9.63 -9.65 -19.08
CA LYS A 140 -9.92 -9.70 -20.52
C LYS A 140 -11.29 -9.09 -20.77
N LYS A 141 -11.44 -8.29 -21.84
CA LYS A 141 -12.77 -7.88 -22.34
C LYS A 141 -13.58 -9.12 -22.71
N LYS A 142 -14.87 -9.13 -22.37
CA LYS A 142 -15.81 -10.17 -22.77
C LYS A 142 -16.49 -9.76 -24.08
N LYS A 143 -16.93 -10.74 -24.88
CA LYS A 143 -17.66 -10.49 -26.15
C LYS A 143 -18.88 -9.56 -26.00
N GLY A 144 -19.50 -9.50 -24.82
CA GLY A 144 -20.64 -8.61 -24.53
C GLY A 144 -20.28 -7.17 -24.13
N ASP A 145 -18.98 -6.86 -23.92
CA ASP A 145 -18.53 -5.51 -23.53
C ASP A 145 -18.33 -4.58 -24.75
N LYS A 146 -18.80 -4.95 -25.95
CA LYS A 146 -18.75 -4.10 -27.16
C LYS A 146 -19.64 -2.88 -26.97
N LYS A 147 -19.09 -1.69 -27.14
CA LYS A 147 -19.90 -0.51 -27.53
C LYS A 147 -20.43 -0.74 -28.94
N LYS A 148 -21.70 -0.37 -29.20
CA LYS A 148 -22.42 -0.66 -30.46
C LYS A 148 -21.73 -0.18 -31.75
N ASP A 149 -20.68 0.64 -31.66
CA ASP A 149 -20.00 1.27 -32.80
C ASP A 149 -18.59 0.71 -33.13
N ASP A 150 -18.11 -0.30 -32.38
CA ASP A 150 -16.78 -0.88 -32.64
C ASP A 150 -16.88 -2.03 -33.66
N ASN A 151 -16.61 -1.74 -34.93
CA ASN A 151 -16.32 -2.72 -35.99
C ASN A 151 -14.95 -3.40 -35.84
N ASP A 152 -14.31 -3.28 -34.69
CA ASP A 152 -12.95 -3.77 -34.46
C ASP A 152 -12.97 -5.26 -34.11
N ASP A 153 -12.09 -6.03 -34.75
CA ASP A 153 -11.93 -7.46 -34.52
C ASP A 153 -11.61 -7.71 -33.04
N PHE A 154 -12.36 -8.61 -32.39
CA PHE A 154 -12.29 -8.84 -30.95
C PHE A 154 -10.97 -9.53 -30.58
N THR A 155 -9.86 -8.81 -30.69
CA THR A 155 -8.55 -9.27 -30.26
C THR A 155 -8.18 -8.68 -28.90
N ASN A 156 -7.89 -9.54 -27.91
CA ASN A 156 -7.32 -9.11 -26.64
C ASN A 156 -5.85 -8.74 -26.86
N LYS A 157 -5.58 -7.46 -27.18
CA LYS A 157 -4.22 -6.94 -27.31
C LYS A 157 -3.41 -7.23 -26.05
N ARG A 158 -2.14 -7.63 -26.21
CA ARG A 158 -1.21 -7.90 -25.11
C ARG A 158 -0.22 -6.76 -24.96
N GLY A 159 0.38 -6.62 -23.76
CA GLY A 159 1.37 -5.59 -23.49
C GLY A 159 0.80 -4.17 -23.55
N ARG A 160 1.57 -3.23 -24.09
CA ARG A 160 1.29 -1.78 -24.09
C ARG A 160 0.11 -1.34 -24.98
N GLY A 161 -0.33 -2.17 -25.90
CA GLY A 161 -1.54 -1.94 -26.71
C GLY A 161 -2.84 -2.39 -26.04
N THR A 162 -2.80 -2.76 -24.77
CA THR A 162 -3.98 -3.22 -24.02
C THR A 162 -4.76 -2.06 -23.39
N ASP A 163 -6.08 -2.19 -23.25
CA ASP A 163 -6.93 -1.29 -22.45
C ASP A 163 -6.83 -1.51 -20.94
N LYS A 164 -5.86 -2.30 -20.48
CA LYS A 164 -5.62 -2.53 -19.05
C LYS A 164 -4.91 -1.34 -18.43
N GLN A 165 -5.16 -1.12 -17.15
CA GLN A 165 -4.47 -0.09 -16.40
C GLN A 165 -2.98 -0.44 -16.22
N GLY A 166 -2.11 0.47 -16.61
CA GLY A 166 -0.67 0.35 -16.38
C GLY A 166 -0.28 0.68 -14.94
N VAL A 167 0.77 0.03 -14.50
CA VAL A 167 1.43 0.28 -13.21
C VAL A 167 2.93 0.28 -13.47
N ILE A 168 3.63 1.32 -13.04
CA ILE A 168 5.09 1.41 -13.06
C ILE A 168 5.64 1.05 -11.68
N GLY A 169 6.81 0.44 -11.65
CA GLY A 169 7.53 0.17 -10.40
C GLY A 169 9.02 0.20 -10.56
N ALA A 170 9.69 0.51 -9.46
CA ALA A 170 11.14 0.43 -9.32
C ALA A 170 11.52 -0.30 -8.04
N VAL A 171 12.62 -1.06 -8.07
CA VAL A 171 13.16 -1.73 -6.89
C VAL A 171 14.66 -1.46 -6.81
N GLU A 172 15.11 -1.07 -5.63
CA GLU A 172 16.54 -0.99 -5.31
C GLU A 172 17.03 -2.36 -4.84
N ARG A 173 18.03 -2.92 -5.50
CA ARG A 173 18.48 -4.29 -5.22
C ARG A 173 19.07 -4.48 -3.82
N GLU A 174 19.86 -3.54 -3.35
CA GLU A 174 20.55 -3.67 -2.07
C GLU A 174 19.60 -3.69 -0.90
N SER A 175 18.70 -2.73 -0.82
CA SER A 175 17.69 -2.68 0.25
C SER A 175 16.52 -3.63 -0.01
N GLY A 176 16.31 -4.03 -1.25
CA GLY A 176 15.14 -4.77 -1.70
C GLY A 176 13.83 -4.01 -1.53
N LYS A 177 13.88 -2.68 -1.41
CA LYS A 177 12.69 -1.83 -1.33
C LYS A 177 12.10 -1.58 -2.70
N VAL A 178 10.79 -1.56 -2.78
CA VAL A 178 10.01 -1.33 -4.00
C VAL A 178 9.11 -0.13 -3.86
N ILE A 179 8.96 0.60 -4.95
CA ILE A 179 7.98 1.67 -5.13
C ILE A 179 7.20 1.35 -6.40
N ALA A 180 5.90 1.50 -6.34
CA ALA A 180 5.05 1.35 -7.52
C ALA A 180 3.85 2.29 -7.44
N GLN A 181 3.37 2.72 -8.61
CA GLN A 181 2.19 3.57 -8.72
C GLN A 181 1.42 3.27 -10.01
N LYS A 182 0.16 3.67 -10.02
CA LYS A 182 -0.63 3.66 -11.24
C LYS A 182 -0.04 4.63 -12.26
N GLN A 183 0.02 4.22 -13.53
CA GLN A 183 0.55 5.01 -14.63
C GLN A 183 -0.36 4.84 -15.85
N ASP A 184 -0.81 5.95 -16.45
CA ASP A 184 -1.73 5.88 -17.58
C ASP A 184 -0.98 5.79 -18.92
N LYS A 185 0.17 6.44 -19.02
CA LYS A 185 1.04 6.41 -20.21
C LYS A 185 2.46 6.09 -19.79
N PHE A 186 3.23 5.56 -20.72
CA PHE A 186 4.64 5.19 -20.52
C PHE A 186 5.54 5.93 -21.54
N THR A 187 5.33 7.26 -21.66
CA THR A 187 6.22 8.13 -22.41
C THR A 187 7.52 8.34 -21.62
N PHE A 188 8.57 8.78 -22.31
CA PHE A 188 9.85 9.07 -21.65
C PHE A 188 9.69 10.11 -20.53
N GLU A 189 8.90 11.15 -20.74
CA GLU A 189 8.67 12.23 -19.78
C GLU A 189 8.02 11.72 -18.49
N GLU A 190 7.04 10.83 -18.61
CA GLU A 190 6.34 10.24 -17.46
C GLU A 190 7.20 9.22 -16.72
N LEU A 191 7.94 8.38 -17.45
CA LEU A 191 8.92 7.47 -16.89
C LEU A 191 10.04 8.24 -16.15
N LYS A 192 10.51 9.33 -16.76
CA LYS A 192 11.51 10.23 -16.17
C LYS A 192 10.98 10.88 -14.89
N ALA A 193 9.77 11.41 -14.90
CA ALA A 193 9.16 12.03 -13.71
C ALA A 193 9.09 11.04 -12.54
N PHE A 194 8.63 9.81 -12.78
CA PHE A 194 8.58 8.75 -11.77
C PHE A 194 9.97 8.40 -11.24
N LEU A 195 10.95 8.19 -12.11
CA LEU A 195 12.29 7.79 -11.70
C LEU A 195 13.04 8.91 -11.00
N MET A 196 12.94 10.16 -11.45
CA MET A 196 13.57 11.30 -10.76
C MET A 196 13.01 11.57 -9.38
N GLN A 197 11.72 11.32 -9.18
CA GLN A 197 11.09 11.44 -7.86
C GLN A 197 11.60 10.39 -6.87
N ASN A 198 12.07 9.24 -7.36
CA ASN A 198 12.31 8.06 -6.53
C ASN A 198 13.78 7.58 -6.55
N THR A 199 14.64 8.12 -7.41
CA THR A 199 15.99 7.62 -7.66
C THR A 199 17.00 8.76 -7.77
N ASP A 200 18.15 8.61 -7.13
CA ASP A 200 19.31 9.51 -7.26
C ASP A 200 20.09 9.11 -8.52
N PHE A 201 19.91 9.85 -9.61
CA PHE A 201 20.53 9.53 -10.91
C PHE A 201 22.06 9.65 -10.92
N GLU A 202 22.66 10.36 -9.97
CA GLU A 202 24.12 10.45 -9.87
C GLU A 202 24.72 9.19 -9.24
N LYS A 203 23.96 8.50 -8.36
CA LYS A 203 24.41 7.34 -7.61
C LYS A 203 23.80 6.02 -8.06
N ALA A 204 22.82 6.06 -8.97
CA ALA A 204 22.10 4.89 -9.42
C ALA A 204 22.58 4.38 -10.77
N THR A 205 22.46 3.07 -10.97
CA THR A 205 22.51 2.42 -12.28
C THR A 205 21.16 1.80 -12.57
N LEU A 206 20.49 2.29 -13.60
CA LEU A 206 19.16 1.85 -13.98
C LEU A 206 19.22 0.56 -14.84
N TYR A 207 18.46 -0.46 -14.45
CA TYR A 207 18.28 -1.71 -15.20
C TYR A 207 16.84 -1.81 -15.68
N THR A 208 16.64 -1.97 -16.99
CA THR A 208 15.30 -2.08 -17.60
C THR A 208 15.26 -3.16 -18.68
N ASP A 209 14.05 -3.46 -19.14
CA ASP A 209 13.86 -4.19 -20.41
C ASP A 209 14.26 -3.30 -21.63
N ASP A 210 14.14 -3.86 -22.84
CA ASP A 210 14.46 -3.19 -24.11
C ASP A 210 13.36 -2.25 -24.63
N PHE A 211 12.42 -1.84 -23.78
CA PHE A 211 11.36 -0.93 -24.17
C PHE A 211 11.92 0.42 -24.66
N THR A 212 11.35 0.90 -25.77
CA THR A 212 11.81 2.14 -26.43
C THR A 212 11.70 3.37 -25.55
N GLY A 213 10.72 3.43 -24.63
CA GLY A 213 10.55 4.52 -23.66
C GLY A 213 11.75 4.70 -22.72
N TYR A 214 12.52 3.63 -22.48
CA TYR A 214 13.73 3.72 -21.65
C TYR A 214 15.00 4.12 -22.43
N LYS A 215 14.99 4.08 -23.77
CA LYS A 215 16.20 4.39 -24.56
C LYS A 215 16.86 5.75 -24.24
N PRO A 216 16.10 6.85 -24.03
CA PRO A 216 16.70 8.15 -23.76
C PRO A 216 17.43 8.22 -22.41
N PHE A 217 17.16 7.30 -21.45
CA PHE A 217 17.82 7.28 -20.14
C PHE A 217 19.32 7.08 -20.22
N LYS A 218 19.84 6.44 -21.27
CA LYS A 218 21.29 6.30 -21.52
C LYS A 218 22.06 7.63 -21.55
N LYS A 219 21.35 8.76 -21.75
CA LYS A 219 21.96 10.09 -21.80
C LYS A 219 21.97 10.80 -20.45
N ILE A 220 21.24 10.30 -19.45
CA ILE A 220 20.97 11.02 -18.19
C ILE A 220 21.29 10.20 -16.94
N VAL A 221 21.45 8.89 -17.06
CA VAL A 221 21.79 7.99 -15.96
C VAL A 221 22.60 6.80 -16.50
N SER A 222 23.42 6.18 -15.67
CA SER A 222 24.02 4.89 -16.00
C SER A 222 22.90 3.87 -16.25
N HIS A 223 22.81 3.33 -17.49
CA HIS A 223 21.66 2.53 -17.91
C HIS A 223 22.10 1.24 -18.59
N ALA A 224 21.67 0.11 -18.06
CA ALA A 224 21.87 -1.21 -18.63
C ALA A 224 20.51 -1.82 -19.04
N VAL A 225 20.48 -2.45 -20.19
CA VAL A 225 19.26 -2.97 -20.83
C VAL A 225 19.38 -4.47 -21.02
N ILE A 226 18.32 -5.22 -20.64
CA ILE A 226 18.15 -6.63 -20.93
C ILE A 226 17.20 -6.83 -22.11
N ASN A 227 17.59 -7.70 -23.03
CA ASN A 227 16.76 -8.03 -24.19
C ASN A 227 16.07 -9.39 -24.00
N HIS A 228 14.84 -9.38 -23.46
CA HIS A 228 14.03 -10.57 -23.31
C HIS A 228 13.62 -11.20 -24.68
N GLY A 229 13.59 -10.41 -25.75
CA GLY A 229 13.29 -10.89 -27.10
C GLY A 229 14.36 -11.88 -27.62
N LYS A 230 15.60 -11.75 -27.14
CA LYS A 230 16.70 -12.68 -27.42
C LYS A 230 16.83 -13.83 -26.42
N ARG A 231 15.82 -14.03 -25.54
CA ARG A 231 15.84 -14.99 -24.41
C ARG A 231 17.00 -14.77 -23.43
N GLU A 232 17.53 -13.54 -23.36
CA GLU A 232 18.51 -13.15 -22.36
C GLU A 232 17.75 -12.79 -21.07
N TYR A 233 17.76 -13.66 -20.06
CA TYR A 233 17.13 -13.40 -18.76
C TYR A 233 18.09 -12.86 -17.72
N ALA A 234 19.38 -13.09 -17.90
CA ALA A 234 20.47 -12.51 -17.12
C ALA A 234 21.76 -12.52 -17.95
N LYS A 235 22.48 -11.39 -17.99
CA LYS A 235 23.76 -11.26 -18.67
C LYS A 235 24.69 -10.46 -17.80
N ASN A 236 25.80 -11.07 -17.37
CA ASN A 236 26.81 -10.42 -16.53
C ASN A 236 26.22 -9.74 -15.27
N GLY A 237 25.25 -10.40 -14.59
CA GLY A 237 24.58 -9.85 -13.41
C GLY A 237 23.50 -8.80 -13.71
N ILE A 238 23.30 -8.40 -14.98
CA ILE A 238 22.22 -7.50 -15.38
C ILE A 238 20.94 -8.33 -15.55
N HIS A 239 19.88 -8.01 -14.85
CA HIS A 239 18.57 -8.64 -14.92
C HIS A 239 17.49 -7.75 -14.27
N THR A 240 16.20 -8.07 -14.47
CA THR A 240 15.03 -7.43 -13.86
C THR A 240 14.24 -8.39 -12.98
N ASN A 241 14.86 -9.47 -12.53
CA ASN A 241 14.18 -10.56 -11.82
C ASN A 241 13.56 -10.11 -10.48
N THR A 242 14.13 -9.07 -9.83
CA THR A 242 13.66 -8.63 -8.52
C THR A 242 12.30 -7.93 -8.66
N ILE A 243 12.19 -7.02 -9.62
CA ILE A 243 10.92 -6.33 -9.89
C ILE A 243 9.87 -7.30 -10.49
N GLU A 244 10.28 -8.24 -11.33
CA GLU A 244 9.39 -9.29 -11.84
C GLU A 244 8.85 -10.18 -10.71
N GLY A 245 9.68 -10.51 -9.73
CA GLY A 245 9.30 -11.23 -8.51
C GLY A 245 8.21 -10.49 -7.72
N PHE A 246 8.35 -9.16 -7.58
CA PHE A 246 7.34 -8.29 -6.98
C PHE A 246 6.03 -8.31 -7.77
N TRP A 247 6.08 -8.15 -9.10
CA TRP A 247 4.89 -8.25 -9.96
C TRP A 247 4.21 -9.61 -9.85
N GLY A 248 4.99 -10.67 -9.71
CA GLY A 248 4.47 -12.01 -9.48
C GLY A 248 3.63 -12.09 -8.18
N ILE A 249 4.07 -11.46 -7.09
CA ILE A 249 3.31 -11.39 -5.84
C ILE A 249 2.05 -10.54 -6.02
N PHE A 250 2.17 -9.36 -6.63
CA PHE A 250 1.06 -8.44 -6.86
C PHE A 250 -0.04 -9.05 -7.74
N LYS A 251 0.33 -9.65 -8.87
CA LYS A 251 -0.62 -10.32 -9.77
C LYS A 251 -1.32 -11.50 -9.08
N ARG A 252 -0.61 -12.30 -8.27
CA ARG A 252 -1.21 -13.39 -7.47
C ARG A 252 -2.16 -12.86 -6.39
N ALA A 253 -1.89 -11.71 -5.79
CA ALA A 253 -2.82 -11.07 -4.85
C ALA A 253 -4.13 -10.68 -5.53
N ILE A 254 -4.05 -10.13 -6.75
CA ILE A 254 -5.24 -9.74 -7.52
C ILE A 254 -6.05 -10.98 -7.91
N VAL A 255 -5.43 -11.97 -8.54
CA VAL A 255 -6.15 -13.17 -9.04
C VAL A 255 -6.69 -14.02 -7.91
N GLY A 256 -5.89 -14.23 -6.85
CA GLY A 256 -6.23 -15.17 -5.77
C GLY A 256 -7.08 -14.58 -4.64
N SER A 257 -6.93 -13.28 -4.32
CA SER A 257 -7.59 -12.68 -3.16
C SER A 257 -8.62 -11.62 -3.53
N TYR A 258 -8.30 -10.72 -4.46
CA TYR A 258 -9.16 -9.58 -4.78
C TYR A 258 -10.05 -9.81 -6.01
N HIS A 259 -9.67 -10.73 -6.89
CA HIS A 259 -10.30 -11.11 -8.17
C HIS A 259 -10.44 -9.94 -9.16
N LYS A 260 -11.02 -8.81 -8.76
CA LYS A 260 -11.17 -7.62 -9.61
C LYS A 260 -10.93 -6.36 -8.76
N LEU A 261 -10.08 -5.47 -9.26
CA LEU A 261 -9.83 -4.18 -8.66
C LEU A 261 -10.39 -3.07 -9.54
N SER A 262 -11.06 -2.09 -8.93
CA SER A 262 -11.45 -0.87 -9.61
C SER A 262 -10.21 0.02 -9.78
N VAL A 263 -10.03 0.61 -10.96
CA VAL A 263 -8.95 1.57 -11.25
C VAL A 263 -8.93 2.73 -10.25
N LYS A 264 -10.12 3.16 -9.79
CA LYS A 264 -10.27 4.20 -8.76
C LYS A 264 -9.52 3.90 -7.45
N HIS A 265 -9.44 2.64 -7.07
CA HIS A 265 -8.84 2.21 -5.81
C HIS A 265 -7.51 1.50 -5.98
N LEU A 266 -7.01 1.36 -7.22
CA LEU A 266 -5.85 0.55 -7.54
C LEU A 266 -4.60 0.99 -6.75
N ASP A 267 -4.38 2.30 -6.60
CA ASP A 267 -3.23 2.82 -5.85
C ASP A 267 -3.20 2.33 -4.39
N ALA A 268 -4.35 2.27 -3.72
CA ALA A 268 -4.40 1.76 -2.35
C ALA A 268 -3.96 0.29 -2.24
N TYR A 269 -4.25 -0.53 -3.25
CA TYR A 269 -3.81 -1.93 -3.30
C TYR A 269 -2.35 -2.07 -3.70
N ILE A 270 -1.85 -1.19 -4.58
CA ILE A 270 -0.43 -1.11 -4.92
C ILE A 270 0.36 -0.77 -3.64
N GLN A 271 -0.05 0.26 -2.90
CA GLN A 271 0.59 0.68 -1.66
C GLN A 271 0.56 -0.41 -0.58
N GLU A 272 -0.54 -1.15 -0.43
CA GLU A 272 -0.58 -2.33 0.45
C GLU A 272 0.49 -3.35 0.07
N CYS A 273 0.65 -3.63 -1.24
CA CYS A 273 1.62 -4.60 -1.71
C CYS A 273 3.06 -4.12 -1.49
N CYS A 274 3.35 -2.85 -1.81
CA CYS A 274 4.66 -2.22 -1.56
C CYS A 274 4.98 -2.21 -0.06
N PHE A 275 4.04 -1.78 0.79
CA PHE A 275 4.22 -1.75 2.23
C PHE A 275 4.59 -3.13 2.80
N LYS A 276 3.85 -4.18 2.41
CA LYS A 276 4.13 -5.55 2.86
C LYS A 276 5.44 -6.10 2.33
N TYR A 277 5.80 -5.75 1.10
CA TYR A 277 7.05 -6.19 0.50
C TYR A 277 8.25 -5.52 1.17
N ASN A 278 8.18 -4.22 1.40
CA ASN A 278 9.25 -3.41 1.99
C ASN A 278 9.48 -3.69 3.47
N ASN A 279 8.42 -4.05 4.19
CA ASN A 279 8.46 -4.26 5.64
C ASN A 279 8.41 -5.76 6.03
N ARG A 280 8.73 -6.67 5.08
CA ARG A 280 8.85 -8.10 5.39
C ARG A 280 9.91 -8.32 6.46
N GLY A 281 9.56 -9.04 7.52
CA GLY A 281 10.45 -9.25 8.67
C GLY A 281 10.37 -8.20 9.78
N LEU A 282 9.60 -7.10 9.56
CA LEU A 282 9.34 -6.07 10.57
C LEU A 282 7.97 -6.24 11.23
N ASP A 283 7.76 -5.56 12.34
CA ASP A 283 6.44 -5.54 13.02
C ASP A 283 5.47 -4.58 12.32
N MET A 284 4.93 -5.01 11.18
CA MET A 284 3.96 -4.24 10.39
C MET A 284 2.70 -3.89 11.19
N PHE A 285 2.31 -4.69 12.17
CA PHE A 285 1.16 -4.41 13.03
C PHE A 285 1.35 -3.10 13.80
N SER A 286 2.47 -2.95 14.50
CA SER A 286 2.78 -1.73 15.25
C SER A 286 3.00 -0.54 14.34
N MET A 287 3.62 -0.72 13.18
CA MET A 287 3.81 0.34 12.19
C MET A 287 2.46 0.91 11.70
N ILE A 288 1.49 0.05 11.37
CA ILE A 288 0.16 0.51 10.91
C ILE A 288 -0.58 1.26 12.03
N ILE A 289 -0.46 0.83 13.28
CA ILE A 289 -1.08 1.56 14.40
C ILE A 289 -0.47 2.94 14.54
N VAL A 290 0.86 3.06 14.52
CA VAL A 290 1.56 4.35 14.62
C VAL A 290 1.17 5.26 13.47
N ASN A 291 1.22 4.77 12.23
CA ASN A 291 0.86 5.55 11.04
C ASN A 291 -0.63 5.92 11.04
N GLY A 292 -1.50 5.00 11.43
CA GLY A 292 -2.94 5.23 11.48
C GLY A 292 -3.39 6.23 12.55
N ILE A 293 -2.55 6.49 13.53
CA ILE A 293 -2.76 7.52 14.56
C ILE A 293 -2.21 8.88 14.11
N LYS A 294 -1.06 8.91 13.42
CA LYS A 294 -0.36 10.15 13.03
C LYS A 294 -0.90 10.77 11.73
N ASN A 295 -1.44 9.99 10.82
CA ASN A 295 -1.68 10.36 9.41
C ASN A 295 -3.15 10.60 9.05
N CYS A 296 -3.96 11.11 9.97
CA CYS A 296 -5.35 11.51 9.66
C CYS A 296 -5.60 12.98 9.92
#